data_e6e05bba9bba3a1e9739d83734f8e2b0
#
_entry.id   e6e05bba9bba3a1e9739d83734f8e2b0
#
_cell.length_a   1.000
_cell.length_b   1.000
_cell.length_c   1.000
_cell.angle_alpha   90.00
_cell.angle_beta   90.00
_cell.angle_gamma   90.00
#
_symmetry.space_group_name_H-M   'P 1'
#
loop_
_entity.id
_entity.type
_entity.pdbx_description
1 polymer ?
#
loop_
_entity_poly.entity_id
_entity_poly.type
_entity_poly.pdbx_seq_one_letter_code
_entity_poly.pdbx_strand_id
1 'polypeptide(L)'
;QRYRVVMIDEFQDTDPAQWQILLRVFHERSTLVLIGDPKQAIYAFRGGDVITYLAARTVAHPIATLDDNHRTDAPLVRAVTDLFAGIALGHEAIAVRPGGAVHDEPRLHDAGPPLRLRTVSNEGKVDHVRERIRRDVVRDIVTLLSGPATLTVTTDGSTVDRSVRAGDVAVIVWRNADADRIRDDLRA
;
A
#
# COMPACT_ATOMS: atom_id res chain seq x y z
N GLN A 1 -5.73 -33.87 16.43
CA GLN A 1 -5.65 -32.69 15.57
C GLN A 1 -5.03 -31.53 16.35
N ARG A 2 -3.85 -31.02 15.90
CA ARG A 2 -3.10 -30.00 16.66
C ARG A 2 -3.70 -28.60 16.46
N TYR A 3 -4.22 -28.32 15.26
CA TYR A 3 -4.78 -27.01 14.90
C TYR A 3 -6.22 -27.18 14.44
N ARG A 4 -7.14 -26.44 15.05
CA ARG A 4 -8.57 -26.40 14.66
C ARG A 4 -8.84 -25.33 13.61
N VAL A 5 -8.11 -24.22 13.68
CA VAL A 5 -8.17 -23.09 12.74
C VAL A 5 -6.76 -22.81 12.26
N VAL A 6 -6.60 -22.60 10.97
CA VAL A 6 -5.35 -22.20 10.33
C VAL A 6 -5.64 -20.94 9.51
N MET A 7 -4.95 -19.85 9.83
CA MET A 7 -5.07 -18.57 9.13
C MET A 7 -3.84 -18.36 8.25
N ILE A 8 -4.05 -18.00 7.01
CA ILE A 8 -3.00 -17.74 6.02
C ILE A 8 -3.16 -16.31 5.59
N ASP A 9 -2.22 -15.48 6.01
CA ASP A 9 -2.17 -14.07 5.64
C ASP A 9 -1.39 -13.86 4.34
N GLU A 10 -1.63 -12.74 3.67
CA GLU A 10 -1.02 -12.38 2.37
C GLU A 10 -1.18 -13.52 1.33
N PHE A 11 -2.36 -14.15 1.31
CA PHE A 11 -2.60 -15.34 0.50
C PHE A 11 -2.42 -15.10 -1.01
N GLN A 12 -2.53 -13.87 -1.50
CA GLN A 12 -2.27 -13.51 -2.90
C GLN A 12 -0.82 -13.77 -3.34
N ASP A 13 0.11 -13.93 -2.39
CA ASP A 13 1.53 -14.22 -2.67
C ASP A 13 1.85 -15.72 -2.59
N THR A 14 0.83 -16.56 -2.37
CA THR A 14 0.96 -18.02 -2.28
C THR A 14 1.15 -18.61 -3.67
N ASP A 15 2.17 -19.45 -3.82
CA ASP A 15 2.40 -20.20 -5.06
C ASP A 15 1.51 -21.47 -5.15
N PRO A 16 1.36 -22.08 -6.36
CA PRO A 16 0.54 -23.26 -6.53
C PRO A 16 0.98 -24.45 -5.67
N ALA A 17 2.29 -24.64 -5.44
CA ALA A 17 2.80 -25.75 -4.63
C ALA A 17 2.47 -25.56 -3.15
N GLN A 18 2.65 -24.36 -2.63
CA GLN A 18 2.25 -23.99 -1.27
C GLN A 18 0.76 -24.21 -1.06
N TRP A 19 -0.07 -23.77 -2.01
CA TRP A 19 -1.52 -24.01 -1.94
C TRP A 19 -1.87 -25.49 -1.90
N GLN A 20 -1.24 -26.33 -2.73
CA GLN A 20 -1.44 -27.77 -2.72
C GLN A 20 -1.05 -28.42 -1.38
N ILE A 21 0.04 -27.96 -0.76
CA ILE A 21 0.47 -28.42 0.55
C ILE A 21 -0.60 -28.06 1.60
N LEU A 22 -1.07 -26.80 1.61
CA LEU A 22 -2.09 -26.33 2.55
C LEU A 22 -3.38 -27.14 2.43
N LEU A 23 -3.84 -27.41 1.22
CA LEU A 23 -5.02 -28.24 0.97
C LEU A 23 -4.80 -29.66 1.51
N ARG A 24 -3.70 -30.33 1.18
CA ARG A 24 -3.45 -31.72 1.62
C ARG A 24 -3.33 -31.86 3.12
N VAL A 25 -2.78 -30.85 3.79
CA VAL A 25 -2.52 -30.94 5.22
C VAL A 25 -3.74 -30.53 6.05
N PHE A 26 -4.48 -29.52 5.64
CA PHE A 26 -5.48 -28.86 6.48
C PHE A 26 -6.91 -28.95 5.95
N HIS A 27 -7.13 -29.10 4.64
CA HIS A 27 -8.48 -29.20 4.09
C HIS A 27 -9.24 -30.38 4.72
N GLU A 28 -10.52 -30.20 5.03
CA GLU A 28 -11.40 -31.16 5.73
C GLU A 28 -10.98 -31.53 7.17
N ARG A 29 -9.82 -31.06 7.62
CA ARG A 29 -9.29 -31.34 8.96
C ARG A 29 -9.32 -30.13 9.89
N SER A 30 -9.23 -28.95 9.31
CA SER A 30 -9.19 -27.66 10.01
C SER A 30 -10.00 -26.63 9.25
N THR A 31 -10.50 -25.62 9.94
CA THR A 31 -11.03 -24.44 9.29
C THR A 31 -9.86 -23.63 8.70
N LEU A 32 -9.83 -23.49 7.37
CA LEU A 32 -8.86 -22.62 6.68
C LEU A 32 -9.46 -21.23 6.53
N VAL A 33 -8.74 -20.21 6.96
CA VAL A 33 -9.08 -18.80 6.75
C VAL A 33 -7.99 -18.19 5.86
N LEU A 34 -8.37 -17.80 4.64
CA LEU A 34 -7.46 -17.20 3.68
C LEU A 34 -7.68 -15.68 3.72
N ILE A 35 -6.64 -14.94 4.04
CA ILE A 35 -6.65 -13.48 4.13
C ILE A 35 -5.74 -12.94 3.03
N GLY A 36 -6.25 -12.08 2.17
CA GLY A 36 -5.44 -11.54 1.07
C GLY A 36 -6.21 -10.54 0.22
N ASP A 37 -5.46 -9.72 -0.47
CA ASP A 37 -5.95 -8.76 -1.44
C ASP A 37 -5.28 -8.99 -2.80
N PRO A 38 -6.00 -9.50 -3.81
CA PRO A 38 -5.42 -9.79 -5.12
C PRO A 38 -4.86 -8.55 -5.82
N LYS A 39 -5.29 -7.33 -5.44
CA LYS A 39 -4.73 -6.08 -5.94
C LYS A 39 -3.28 -5.84 -5.50
N GLN A 40 -2.85 -6.52 -4.42
CA GLN A 40 -1.49 -6.44 -3.87
C GLN A 40 -0.56 -7.55 -4.37
N ALA A 41 -1.01 -8.40 -5.30
CA ALA A 41 -0.23 -9.48 -5.89
C ALA A 41 0.89 -8.95 -6.81
N ILE A 42 1.99 -8.47 -6.21
CA ILE A 42 3.14 -7.88 -6.94
C ILE A 42 4.35 -8.82 -7.00
N TYR A 43 4.27 -10.01 -6.38
CA TYR A 43 5.38 -10.95 -6.26
C TYR A 43 5.34 -12.11 -7.27
N ALA A 44 4.76 -11.91 -8.46
CA ALA A 44 4.73 -12.92 -9.52
C ALA A 44 6.14 -13.46 -9.86
N PHE A 45 7.18 -12.60 -9.77
CA PHE A 45 8.57 -12.99 -9.99
C PHE A 45 9.15 -13.93 -8.90
N ARG A 46 8.46 -14.12 -7.76
CA ARG A 46 8.81 -15.07 -6.69
C ARG A 46 7.92 -16.30 -6.68
N GLY A 47 7.10 -16.50 -7.74
CA GLY A 47 6.16 -17.62 -7.82
C GLY A 47 4.78 -17.34 -7.24
N GLY A 48 4.56 -16.18 -6.63
CA GLY A 48 3.21 -15.72 -6.25
C GLY A 48 2.33 -15.70 -7.50
N ASP A 49 1.20 -16.39 -7.45
CA ASP A 49 0.31 -16.55 -8.60
C ASP A 49 -1.10 -16.11 -8.24
N VAL A 50 -1.51 -14.99 -8.81
CA VAL A 50 -2.87 -14.47 -8.63
C VAL A 50 -3.95 -15.46 -9.11
N ILE A 51 -3.61 -16.34 -10.05
CA ILE A 51 -4.52 -17.40 -10.52
C ILE A 51 -4.78 -18.42 -9.39
N THR A 52 -3.75 -18.74 -8.60
CA THR A 52 -3.90 -19.57 -7.39
C THR A 52 -4.86 -18.92 -6.39
N TYR A 53 -4.75 -17.61 -6.17
CA TYR A 53 -5.70 -16.87 -5.34
C TYR A 53 -7.13 -16.95 -5.89
N LEU A 54 -7.31 -16.70 -7.18
CA LEU A 54 -8.63 -16.75 -7.82
C LEU A 54 -9.23 -18.16 -7.78
N ALA A 55 -8.42 -19.20 -8.01
CA ALA A 55 -8.85 -20.59 -7.89
C ALA A 55 -9.27 -20.95 -6.46
N ALA A 56 -8.49 -20.56 -5.46
CA ALA A 56 -8.83 -20.77 -4.05
C ALA A 56 -10.15 -20.06 -3.67
N ARG A 57 -10.36 -18.86 -4.18
CA ARG A 57 -11.59 -18.09 -3.96
C ARG A 57 -12.85 -18.81 -4.47
N THR A 58 -12.76 -19.64 -5.51
CA THR A 58 -13.93 -20.37 -6.04
C THR A 58 -14.43 -21.48 -5.09
N VAL A 59 -13.56 -21.98 -4.23
CA VAL A 59 -13.87 -23.06 -3.28
C VAL A 59 -13.98 -22.57 -1.81
N ALA A 60 -13.54 -21.36 -1.53
CA ALA A 60 -13.62 -20.77 -0.19
C ALA A 60 -15.01 -20.18 0.08
N HIS A 61 -15.66 -20.61 1.13
CA HIS A 61 -16.97 -20.10 1.57
C HIS A 61 -17.04 -20.07 3.12
N PRO A 62 -17.64 -19.02 3.71
CA PRO A 62 -18.10 -17.78 3.09
C PRO A 62 -16.95 -16.86 2.67
N ILE A 63 -17.23 -15.92 1.77
CA ILE A 63 -16.32 -14.83 1.41
C ILE A 63 -16.76 -13.58 2.15
N ALA A 64 -15.85 -12.95 2.88
CA ALA A 64 -16.01 -11.65 3.50
C ALA A 64 -15.07 -10.63 2.88
N THR A 65 -15.49 -9.38 2.82
CA THR A 65 -14.68 -8.25 2.33
C THR A 65 -14.56 -7.22 3.43
N LEU A 66 -13.39 -6.63 3.58
CA LEU A 66 -13.16 -5.47 4.43
C LEU A 66 -13.39 -4.22 3.59
N ASP A 67 -14.54 -3.59 3.75
CA ASP A 67 -14.96 -2.45 2.91
C ASP A 67 -14.45 -1.11 3.46
N ASP A 68 -14.14 -1.04 4.75
CA ASP A 68 -13.70 0.18 5.42
C ASP A 68 -12.17 0.22 5.58
N ASN A 69 -11.57 1.28 5.08
CA ASN A 69 -10.13 1.56 5.24
C ASN A 69 -9.89 2.32 6.55
N HIS A 70 -9.28 1.66 7.54
CA HIS A 70 -8.90 2.24 8.82
C HIS A 70 -7.54 2.96 8.78
N ARG A 71 -6.75 2.77 7.74
CA ARG A 71 -5.39 3.31 7.63
C ARG A 71 -5.38 4.70 7.02
N THR A 72 -6.16 4.88 5.97
CA THR A 72 -6.05 6.03 5.05
C THR A 72 -7.29 6.91 5.16
N ASP A 73 -7.08 8.22 5.13
CA ASP A 73 -8.15 9.22 5.22
C ASP A 73 -8.96 9.28 3.91
N ALA A 74 -10.24 9.59 4.01
CA ALA A 74 -11.18 9.57 2.88
C ALA A 74 -10.73 10.40 1.66
N PRO A 75 -10.14 11.60 1.79
CA PRO A 75 -9.68 12.35 0.62
C PRO A 75 -8.62 11.59 -0.21
N LEU A 76 -7.70 10.88 0.45
CA LEU A 76 -6.69 10.08 -0.26
C LEU A 76 -7.29 8.79 -0.83
N VAL A 77 -8.20 8.13 -0.10
CA VAL A 77 -8.93 6.95 -0.60
C VAL A 77 -9.68 7.30 -1.88
N ARG A 78 -10.42 8.44 -1.89
CA ARG A 78 -11.12 8.92 -3.08
C ARG A 78 -10.17 9.19 -4.25
N ALA A 79 -9.09 9.94 -4.02
CA ALA A 79 -8.13 10.29 -5.06
C ALA A 79 -7.48 9.06 -5.70
N VAL A 80 -7.14 8.04 -4.90
CA VAL A 80 -6.58 6.77 -5.41
C VAL A 80 -7.65 5.96 -6.14
N THR A 81 -8.87 5.90 -5.60
CA THR A 81 -9.99 5.20 -6.26
C THR A 81 -10.29 5.81 -7.63
N ASP A 82 -10.33 7.14 -7.74
CA ASP A 82 -10.59 7.85 -9.00
C ASP A 82 -9.47 7.60 -10.03
N LEU A 83 -8.22 7.53 -9.56
CA LEU A 83 -7.07 7.24 -10.43
C LEU A 83 -7.17 5.84 -11.05
N PHE A 84 -7.71 4.86 -10.32
CA PHE A 84 -7.84 3.47 -10.76
C PHE A 84 -9.25 3.09 -11.18
N ALA A 85 -10.18 4.04 -11.27
CA ALA A 85 -11.56 3.77 -11.63
C ALA A 85 -11.67 3.06 -12.98
N GLY A 86 -12.37 1.94 -13.00
CA GLY A 86 -12.60 1.13 -14.21
C GLY A 86 -11.37 0.35 -14.70
N ILE A 87 -10.27 0.33 -13.96
CA ILE A 87 -9.08 -0.42 -14.31
C ILE A 87 -9.15 -1.82 -13.68
N ALA A 88 -8.88 -2.85 -14.46
CA ALA A 88 -8.60 -4.20 -14.00
C ALA A 88 -7.09 -4.38 -13.83
N LEU A 89 -6.64 -4.80 -12.64
CA LEU A 89 -5.23 -4.94 -12.31
C LEU A 89 -4.71 -6.33 -12.67
N GLY A 90 -4.20 -6.48 -13.90
CA GLY A 90 -3.59 -7.72 -14.39
C GLY A 90 -4.55 -8.85 -14.72
N HIS A 91 -5.78 -8.85 -14.21
CA HIS A 91 -6.81 -9.82 -14.51
C HIS A 91 -8.20 -9.18 -14.36
N GLU A 92 -9.16 -9.52 -15.23
CA GLU A 92 -10.51 -8.93 -15.25
C GLU A 92 -11.28 -9.09 -13.93
N ALA A 93 -11.04 -10.17 -13.20
CA ALA A 93 -11.64 -10.43 -11.89
C ALA A 93 -11.07 -9.55 -10.77
N ILE A 94 -10.01 -8.77 -11.04
CA ILE A 94 -9.34 -7.90 -10.06
C ILE A 94 -9.66 -6.44 -10.40
N ALA A 95 -10.92 -6.09 -10.26
CA ALA A 95 -11.36 -4.71 -10.46
C ALA A 95 -11.16 -3.88 -9.17
N VAL A 96 -10.72 -2.64 -9.34
CA VAL A 96 -10.69 -1.67 -8.24
C VAL A 96 -12.12 -1.22 -7.96
N ARG A 97 -12.58 -1.48 -6.75
CA ARG A 97 -13.90 -1.04 -6.27
C ARG A 97 -13.73 0.17 -5.36
N PRO A 98 -14.68 1.11 -5.36
CA PRO A 98 -14.73 2.14 -4.36
C PRO A 98 -14.77 1.51 -2.96
N GLY A 99 -13.94 2.01 -2.05
CA GLY A 99 -13.94 1.62 -0.64
C GLY A 99 -14.30 2.80 0.24
N GLY A 100 -14.85 2.52 1.43
CA GLY A 100 -15.03 3.51 2.48
C GLY A 100 -13.72 3.84 3.19
N ALA A 101 -13.72 4.90 3.96
CA ALA A 101 -12.67 5.22 4.92
C ALA A 101 -13.32 5.54 6.26
N VAL A 102 -12.73 5.05 7.34
CA VAL A 102 -13.23 5.34 8.71
C VAL A 102 -12.93 6.79 9.11
N HIS A 103 -11.86 7.35 8.57
CA HIS A 103 -11.47 8.74 8.79
C HIS A 103 -11.98 9.61 7.65
N ASP A 104 -13.12 10.27 7.84
CA ASP A 104 -13.74 11.12 6.82
C ASP A 104 -12.91 12.37 6.52
N GLU A 105 -12.32 12.96 7.55
CA GLU A 105 -11.50 14.16 7.45
C GLU A 105 -9.99 13.81 7.39
N PRO A 106 -9.21 14.65 6.71
CA PRO A 106 -7.77 14.44 6.65
C PRO A 106 -7.13 14.67 8.02
N ARG A 107 -6.26 13.75 8.44
CA ARG A 107 -5.45 13.92 9.66
C ARG A 107 -4.14 14.70 9.40
N LEU A 108 -3.77 14.85 8.15
CA LEU A 108 -2.64 15.69 7.74
C LEU A 108 -3.21 17.03 7.23
N HIS A 109 -2.90 18.13 7.95
CA HIS A 109 -3.38 19.49 7.67
C HIS A 109 -2.28 20.34 7.05
N ASP A 110 -2.65 21.34 6.26
CA ASP A 110 -1.76 22.33 5.64
C ASP A 110 -0.59 21.74 4.79
N ALA A 111 -0.77 20.49 4.31
CA ALA A 111 0.21 19.79 3.48
C ALA A 111 -0.12 19.82 1.97
N GLY A 112 -1.23 20.47 1.59
CA GLY A 112 -1.72 20.50 0.20
C GLY A 112 -2.59 19.29 -0.15
N PRO A 113 -2.79 18.99 -1.44
CA PRO A 113 -3.69 17.92 -1.88
C PRO A 113 -3.20 16.53 -1.45
N PRO A 114 -4.12 15.59 -1.16
CA PRO A 114 -3.79 14.26 -0.61
C PRO A 114 -2.98 13.38 -1.57
N LEU A 115 -3.12 13.61 -2.86
CA LEU A 115 -2.36 12.92 -3.92
C LEU A 115 -1.80 13.96 -4.88
N ARG A 116 -0.51 13.88 -5.18
CA ARG A 116 0.18 14.76 -6.12
C ARG A 116 0.98 13.93 -7.11
N LEU A 117 0.71 14.14 -8.40
CA LEU A 117 1.50 13.61 -9.49
C LEU A 117 2.42 14.71 -10.01
N ARG A 118 3.72 14.44 -10.05
CA ARG A 118 4.73 15.38 -10.52
C ARG A 118 5.38 14.83 -11.76
N THR A 119 5.39 15.62 -12.82
CA THR A 119 6.06 15.31 -14.08
C THR A 119 7.37 16.07 -14.17
N VAL A 120 8.39 15.41 -14.66
CA VAL A 120 9.71 16.01 -14.92
C VAL A 120 10.01 15.85 -16.40
N SER A 121 10.44 16.94 -17.06
CA SER A 121 10.92 16.86 -18.45
C SER A 121 12.04 15.83 -18.55
N ASN A 122 11.95 14.95 -19.54
CA ASN A 122 12.97 13.92 -19.81
C ASN A 122 14.11 14.41 -20.71
N GLU A 123 14.22 15.72 -20.92
CA GLU A 123 15.30 16.31 -21.70
C GLU A 123 16.66 16.16 -21.00
N GLY A 124 17.65 15.67 -21.74
CA GLY A 124 18.99 15.48 -21.26
C GLY A 124 19.35 14.06 -20.89
N LYS A 125 20.49 13.87 -20.22
CA LYS A 125 20.97 12.56 -19.77
C LYS A 125 20.11 12.06 -18.60
N VAL A 126 19.88 10.75 -18.53
CA VAL A 126 19.10 10.08 -17.48
C VAL A 126 19.54 10.50 -16.07
N ASP A 127 20.83 10.68 -15.84
CA ASP A 127 21.34 11.07 -14.54
C ASP A 127 20.93 12.50 -14.15
N HIS A 128 20.82 13.41 -15.11
CA HIS A 128 20.31 14.76 -14.85
C HIS A 128 18.81 14.75 -14.52
N VAL A 129 18.05 13.85 -15.15
CA VAL A 129 16.60 13.69 -14.83
C VAL A 129 16.44 13.15 -13.41
N ARG A 130 17.22 12.12 -13.05
CA ARG A 130 17.23 11.56 -11.68
C ARG A 130 17.62 12.59 -10.64
N GLU A 131 18.61 13.40 -10.94
CA GLU A 131 19.04 14.49 -10.07
C GLU A 131 17.94 15.52 -9.84
N ARG A 132 17.20 15.91 -10.88
CA ARG A 132 16.06 16.83 -10.74
C ARG A 132 14.94 16.22 -9.89
N ILE A 133 14.60 14.95 -10.11
CA ILE A 133 13.60 14.22 -9.29
C ILE A 133 14.05 14.21 -7.84
N ARG A 134 15.29 13.83 -7.57
CA ARG A 134 15.85 13.76 -6.22
C ARG A 134 15.75 15.10 -5.49
N ARG A 135 16.18 16.19 -6.15
CA ARG A 135 16.10 17.54 -5.57
C ARG A 135 14.66 17.99 -5.31
N ASP A 136 13.73 17.60 -6.17
CA ASP A 136 12.33 17.92 -5.99
C ASP A 136 11.74 17.18 -4.78
N VAL A 137 12.05 15.89 -4.63
CA VAL A 137 11.66 15.09 -3.45
C VAL A 137 12.23 15.69 -2.16
N VAL A 138 13.53 16.00 -2.14
CA VAL A 138 14.19 16.60 -0.97
C VAL A 138 13.54 17.93 -0.59
N ARG A 139 13.30 18.80 -1.58
CA ARG A 139 12.65 20.09 -1.36
C ARG A 139 11.26 19.94 -0.79
N ASP A 140 10.48 18.98 -1.32
CA ASP A 140 9.12 18.71 -0.84
C ASP A 140 9.11 18.25 0.62
N ILE A 141 10.03 17.33 0.98
CA ILE A 141 10.18 16.86 2.36
C ILE A 141 10.59 18.00 3.29
N VAL A 142 11.59 18.80 2.90
CA VAL A 142 12.04 19.94 3.71
C VAL A 142 10.90 20.95 3.90
N THR A 143 10.15 21.25 2.83
CA THR A 143 8.99 22.15 2.91
C THR A 143 7.92 21.62 3.87
N LEU A 144 7.64 20.31 3.81
CA LEU A 144 6.68 19.67 4.69
C LEU A 144 7.12 19.73 6.17
N LEU A 145 8.39 19.45 6.44
CA LEU A 145 8.93 19.38 7.82
C LEU A 145 9.17 20.75 8.45
N SER A 146 9.44 21.78 7.64
CA SER A 146 9.68 23.14 8.11
C SER A 146 8.47 24.07 8.01
N GLY A 147 7.42 23.61 7.35
CA GLY A 147 6.19 24.35 7.08
C GLY A 147 5.18 24.27 8.22
N PRO A 148 3.96 24.82 8.00
CA PRO A 148 2.89 24.82 9.00
C PRO A 148 2.17 23.46 9.12
N ALA A 149 2.54 22.45 8.33
CA ALA A 149 1.84 21.17 8.28
C ALA A 149 1.78 20.48 9.65
N THR A 150 0.59 20.04 10.03
CA THR A 150 0.34 19.31 11.27
C THR A 150 -0.31 17.96 11.01
N LEU A 151 -0.07 17.01 11.92
CA LEU A 151 -0.64 15.68 11.91
C LEU A 151 -1.46 15.45 13.17
N THR A 152 -2.75 15.15 12.99
CA THR A 152 -3.63 14.70 14.06
C THR A 152 -3.27 13.26 14.45
N VAL A 153 -2.85 13.05 15.69
CA VAL A 153 -2.51 11.75 16.25
C VAL A 153 -3.35 11.44 17.47
N THR A 154 -3.75 10.19 17.63
CA THR A 154 -4.46 9.70 18.80
C THR A 154 -3.52 8.84 19.62
N THR A 155 -3.29 9.20 20.87
CA THR A 155 -2.48 8.44 21.82
C THR A 155 -3.27 8.35 23.13
N ASP A 156 -3.43 7.13 23.66
CA ASP A 156 -4.13 6.84 24.91
C ASP A 156 -5.55 7.45 24.97
N GLY A 157 -6.25 7.45 23.84
CA GLY A 157 -7.61 7.99 23.73
C GLY A 157 -7.69 9.51 23.63
N SER A 158 -6.58 10.22 23.67
CA SER A 158 -6.51 11.67 23.47
C SER A 158 -6.03 11.99 22.05
N THR A 159 -6.72 12.92 21.39
CA THR A 159 -6.37 13.37 20.04
C THR A 159 -5.72 14.74 20.12
N VAL A 160 -4.54 14.88 19.49
CA VAL A 160 -3.77 16.13 19.46
C VAL A 160 -3.17 16.38 18.08
N ASP A 161 -3.06 17.64 17.70
CA ASP A 161 -2.35 18.05 16.51
C ASP A 161 -0.90 18.38 16.87
N ARG A 162 0.02 17.88 16.09
CA ARG A 162 1.45 18.16 16.22
C ARG A 162 2.09 18.42 14.86
N SER A 163 3.20 19.13 14.84
CA SER A 163 4.00 19.30 13.64
C SER A 163 4.42 17.95 13.06
N VAL A 164 4.47 17.86 11.74
CA VAL A 164 4.99 16.69 11.01
C VAL A 164 6.47 16.49 11.38
N ARG A 165 6.85 15.23 11.57
CA ARG A 165 8.23 14.83 11.93
C ARG A 165 8.82 13.95 10.83
N ALA A 166 10.14 13.86 10.77
CA ALA A 166 10.82 13.00 9.80
C ALA A 166 10.34 11.53 9.84
N GLY A 167 9.99 11.01 11.02
CA GLY A 167 9.44 9.65 11.18
C GLY A 167 8.03 9.46 10.63
N ASP A 168 7.33 10.53 10.26
CA ASP A 168 6.00 10.45 9.63
C ASP A 168 6.09 10.37 8.09
N VAL A 169 7.30 10.51 7.53
CA VAL A 169 7.54 10.55 6.08
C VAL A 169 8.28 9.29 5.64
N ALA A 170 7.74 8.58 4.66
CA ALA A 170 8.39 7.46 4.01
C ALA A 170 8.70 7.79 2.54
N VAL A 171 9.89 7.45 2.08
CA VAL A 171 10.29 7.58 0.68
C VAL A 171 10.53 6.20 0.10
N ILE A 172 9.70 5.83 -0.87
CA ILE A 172 9.82 4.56 -1.58
C ILE A 172 10.58 4.81 -2.88
N VAL A 173 11.65 4.05 -3.09
CA VAL A 173 12.52 4.17 -4.26
C VAL A 173 12.74 2.82 -4.91
N TRP A 174 13.10 2.83 -6.19
CA TRP A 174 13.38 1.60 -6.93
C TRP A 174 14.71 0.94 -6.55
N ARG A 175 15.71 1.72 -6.14
CA ARG A 175 17.07 1.24 -5.82
C ARG A 175 17.56 1.82 -4.51
N ASN A 176 18.29 1.01 -3.73
CA ASN A 176 18.90 1.44 -2.47
C ASN A 176 19.83 2.65 -2.65
N ALA A 177 20.58 2.70 -3.75
CA ALA A 177 21.46 3.84 -4.06
C ALA A 177 20.71 5.18 -4.19
N ASP A 178 19.44 5.16 -4.62
CA ASP A 178 18.62 6.36 -4.69
C ASP A 178 18.14 6.78 -3.29
N ALA A 179 17.85 5.81 -2.40
CA ALA A 179 17.56 6.06 -1.00
C ALA A 179 18.75 6.70 -0.28
N ASP A 180 19.96 6.15 -0.48
CA ASP A 180 21.18 6.68 0.12
C ASP A 180 21.43 8.14 -0.27
N ARG A 181 21.28 8.46 -1.56
CA ARG A 181 21.46 9.82 -2.05
C ARG A 181 20.42 10.81 -1.48
N ILE A 182 19.15 10.41 -1.39
CA ILE A 182 18.10 11.25 -0.78
C ILE A 182 18.41 11.48 0.70
N ARG A 183 18.81 10.42 1.42
CA ARG A 183 19.20 10.52 2.82
C ARG A 183 20.36 11.49 3.02
N ASP A 184 21.39 11.41 2.17
CA ASP A 184 22.57 12.25 2.29
C ASP A 184 22.24 13.72 2.00
N ASP A 185 21.39 13.99 1.00
CA ASP A 185 20.90 15.35 0.71
C ASP A 185 20.03 15.94 1.84
N LEU A 186 19.24 15.10 2.53
CA LEU A 186 18.42 15.56 3.66
C LEU A 186 19.27 15.84 4.92
N ARG A 187 20.52 15.37 4.97
CA ARG A 187 21.46 15.64 6.07
C ARG A 187 22.36 16.86 5.82
N ALA A 188 22.51 17.27 4.57
CA ALA A 188 23.35 18.41 4.17
C ALA A 188 22.66 19.76 4.43
#